data_a41985dfa254e0d278ef4749d92c47a3
#
_entry.id   a41985dfa254e0d278ef4749d92c47a3
#
_cell.length_a   1.000
_cell.length_b   1.000
_cell.length_c   1.000
_cell.angle_alpha   90.00
_cell.angle_beta   90.00
_cell.angle_gamma   90.00
#
_symmetry.space_group_name_H-M   'P 1'
#
loop_
_entity.id
_entity.type
_entity.pdbx_description
1 polymer ?
#
loop_
_entity_poly.entity_id
_entity_poly.type
_entity_poly.pdbx_seq_one_letter_code
_entity_poly.pdbx_strand_id
1 'polypeptide(L)'
;FQLSNIYPCLQVANTPLQFTAQDDLPHGTAYEMYIHQTAKIPMRDNLHDWFGACVWSVFPKTKSMLNAKHIAHFAHQNTSNGRNRVRDTITVFDENGAIFVVSEDAIGTQIGAALVAFDWQNCLVNTRQYWYHLLQPDTHAKVFVFGHALLEQLISPYKSLCAHTLIVHVPKAFFELSQPEQLKRIDEILCNQLNDFLVEGVTPKHLHPLPILGVPHFWDNADPSFYQDAFVFRAGRQKQAKTT
;
A
#
# COMPACT_ATOMS: atom_id res chain seq x y z
N PHE A 1 1.82 -15.79 -19.72
CA PHE A 1 0.51 -15.30 -19.24
C PHE A 1 0.44 -13.81 -19.57
N GLN A 2 -0.46 -13.38 -20.44
CA GLN A 2 -0.57 -11.98 -20.85
C GLN A 2 -1.63 -11.31 -19.97
N LEU A 3 -1.24 -10.37 -19.15
CA LEU A 3 -2.15 -9.52 -18.36
C LEU A 3 -3.09 -8.71 -19.26
N SER A 4 -2.67 -8.39 -20.49
CA SER A 4 -3.47 -7.70 -21.50
C SER A 4 -4.77 -8.45 -21.86
N ASN A 5 -4.84 -9.78 -21.65
CA ASN A 5 -6.04 -10.57 -21.88
C ASN A 5 -7.06 -10.41 -20.73
N ILE A 6 -6.60 -10.01 -19.55
CA ILE A 6 -7.45 -9.78 -18.37
C ILE A 6 -7.77 -8.27 -18.23
N TYR A 7 -6.81 -7.42 -18.60
CA TYR A 7 -6.94 -5.95 -18.50
C TYR A 7 -6.38 -5.29 -19.76
N PRO A 8 -7.19 -5.09 -20.81
CA PRO A 8 -6.72 -4.52 -22.09
C PRO A 8 -6.13 -3.10 -21.98
N CYS A 9 -6.34 -2.41 -20.86
CA CYS A 9 -5.82 -1.05 -20.62
C CYS A 9 -4.46 -1.01 -19.89
N LEU A 10 -3.85 -2.16 -19.58
CA LEU A 10 -2.57 -2.24 -18.89
C LEU A 10 -1.42 -2.03 -19.87
N GLN A 11 -0.88 -0.83 -19.86
CA GLN A 11 0.22 -0.44 -20.74
C GLN A 11 1.28 0.34 -19.97
N VAL A 12 2.55 0.03 -20.23
CA VAL A 12 3.67 0.93 -19.97
C VAL A 12 4.02 1.58 -21.31
N ALA A 13 3.95 2.89 -21.40
CA ALA A 13 4.23 3.65 -22.62
C ALA A 13 3.51 3.09 -23.88
N ASN A 14 2.22 2.77 -23.78
CA ASN A 14 1.37 2.18 -24.83
C ASN A 14 1.69 0.72 -25.20
N THR A 15 2.57 0.04 -24.45
CA THR A 15 2.85 -1.38 -24.64
C THR A 15 2.14 -2.20 -23.56
N PRO A 16 1.40 -3.28 -23.89
CA PRO A 16 0.77 -4.13 -22.92
C PRO A 16 1.78 -4.76 -21.95
N LEU A 17 1.48 -4.70 -20.65
CA LEU A 17 2.29 -5.36 -19.63
C LEU A 17 2.24 -6.89 -19.78
N GLN A 18 3.40 -7.54 -19.66
CA GLN A 18 3.56 -8.99 -19.78
C GLN A 18 4.46 -9.49 -18.66
N PHE A 19 4.15 -10.66 -18.12
CA PHE A 19 5.10 -11.39 -17.27
C PHE A 19 6.07 -12.18 -18.14
N THR A 20 7.33 -12.21 -17.75
CA THR A 20 8.39 -12.94 -18.44
C THR A 20 9.28 -13.69 -17.44
N ALA A 21 10.08 -14.61 -17.91
CA ALA A 21 11.04 -15.29 -17.05
C ALA A 21 12.14 -14.33 -16.57
N GLN A 22 12.67 -14.57 -15.37
CA GLN A 22 13.77 -13.77 -14.82
C GLN A 22 15.00 -13.77 -15.75
N ASP A 23 15.23 -14.86 -16.47
CA ASP A 23 16.36 -15.01 -17.40
C ASP A 23 16.27 -14.10 -18.63
N ASP A 24 15.09 -13.54 -18.92
CA ASP A 24 14.91 -12.53 -19.96
C ASP A 24 15.44 -11.14 -19.55
N LEU A 25 15.73 -10.94 -18.26
CA LEU A 25 16.34 -9.69 -17.77
C LEU A 25 17.84 -9.69 -18.06
N PRO A 26 18.36 -8.82 -18.96
CA PRO A 26 19.78 -8.79 -19.28
C PRO A 26 20.64 -8.52 -18.05
N HIS A 27 21.78 -9.22 -17.96
CA HIS A 27 22.72 -9.04 -16.86
C HIS A 27 23.17 -7.56 -16.72
N GLY A 28 23.11 -7.04 -15.51
CA GLY A 28 23.46 -5.64 -15.21
C GLY A 28 22.35 -4.62 -15.48
N THR A 29 21.20 -5.03 -16.02
CA THR A 29 20.05 -4.14 -16.19
C THR A 29 19.23 -4.09 -14.89
N ALA A 30 18.92 -2.87 -14.42
CA ALA A 30 18.06 -2.70 -13.25
C ALA A 30 16.62 -3.13 -13.58
N TYR A 31 16.00 -3.88 -12.67
CA TYR A 31 14.64 -4.44 -12.80
C TYR A 31 13.60 -3.38 -13.21
N GLU A 32 13.56 -2.26 -12.52
CA GLU A 32 12.60 -1.18 -12.78
C GLU A 32 12.84 -0.55 -14.17
N MET A 33 14.10 -0.41 -14.58
CA MET A 33 14.46 0.11 -15.91
C MET A 33 14.01 -0.84 -17.03
N TYR A 34 14.18 -2.13 -16.82
CA TYR A 34 13.75 -3.14 -17.80
C TYR A 34 12.23 -3.10 -18.00
N ILE A 35 11.46 -3.05 -16.91
CA ILE A 35 9.98 -2.92 -16.99
C ILE A 35 9.60 -1.64 -17.73
N HIS A 36 10.23 -0.52 -17.38
CA HIS A 36 9.93 0.78 -17.99
C HIS A 36 10.18 0.79 -19.51
N GLN A 37 11.24 0.13 -19.96
CA GLN A 37 11.63 0.10 -21.37
C GLN A 37 10.87 -0.92 -22.20
N THR A 38 10.47 -2.04 -21.60
CA THR A 38 9.98 -3.20 -22.36
C THR A 38 8.51 -3.56 -22.05
N ALA A 39 7.94 -2.99 -20.99
CA ALA A 39 6.65 -3.42 -20.43
C ALA A 39 6.63 -4.91 -20.00
N LYS A 40 7.80 -5.54 -19.83
CA LYS A 40 7.93 -6.92 -19.36
C LYS A 40 8.34 -6.94 -17.89
N ILE A 41 7.66 -7.76 -17.10
CA ILE A 41 7.88 -7.93 -15.67
C ILE A 41 8.57 -9.27 -15.46
N PRO A 42 9.90 -9.28 -15.20
CA PRO A 42 10.63 -10.50 -14.94
C PRO A 42 10.20 -11.15 -13.63
N MET A 43 10.04 -12.46 -13.63
CA MET A 43 9.57 -13.23 -12.48
C MET A 43 10.41 -14.48 -12.28
N ARG A 44 10.72 -14.76 -11.02
CA ARG A 44 11.27 -16.03 -10.54
C ARG A 44 10.14 -16.92 -10.09
N ASP A 45 10.38 -18.22 -10.02
CA ASP A 45 9.44 -19.19 -9.45
C ASP A 45 9.54 -19.21 -7.91
N ASN A 46 8.96 -18.20 -7.27
CA ASN A 46 8.88 -18.07 -5.83
C ASN A 46 7.64 -17.27 -5.40
N LEU A 47 7.27 -17.36 -4.13
CA LEU A 47 6.08 -16.69 -3.58
C LEU A 47 6.17 -15.17 -3.62
N HIS A 48 7.36 -14.60 -3.40
CA HIS A 48 7.57 -13.16 -3.42
C HIS A 48 7.19 -12.55 -4.77
N ASP A 49 7.76 -13.11 -5.86
CA ASP A 49 7.47 -12.64 -7.23
C ASP A 49 6.03 -12.95 -7.64
N TRP A 50 5.46 -14.07 -7.13
CA TRP A 50 4.06 -14.40 -7.36
C TRP A 50 3.12 -13.36 -6.75
N PHE A 51 3.35 -12.94 -5.49
CA PHE A 51 2.58 -11.86 -4.89
C PHE A 51 2.82 -10.53 -5.61
N GLY A 52 4.04 -10.26 -6.07
CA GLY A 52 4.35 -9.11 -6.93
C GLY A 52 3.48 -9.09 -8.18
N ALA A 53 3.34 -10.25 -8.85
CA ALA A 53 2.47 -10.41 -10.02
C ALA A 53 0.98 -10.18 -9.69
N CYS A 54 0.51 -10.67 -8.54
CA CYS A 54 -0.85 -10.41 -8.08
C CYS A 54 -1.09 -8.90 -7.90
N VAL A 55 -0.15 -8.19 -7.26
CA VAL A 55 -0.26 -6.73 -7.06
C VAL A 55 -0.25 -5.98 -8.40
N TRP A 56 0.63 -6.36 -9.33
CA TRP A 56 0.61 -5.82 -10.70
C TRP A 56 -0.73 -6.06 -11.41
N SER A 57 -1.36 -7.22 -11.18
CA SER A 57 -2.64 -7.57 -11.80
C SER A 57 -3.82 -6.79 -11.22
N VAL A 58 -3.75 -6.47 -9.92
CA VAL A 58 -4.85 -5.80 -9.19
C VAL A 58 -4.72 -4.28 -9.23
N PHE A 59 -3.47 -3.74 -9.14
CA PHE A 59 -3.17 -2.31 -9.07
C PHE A 59 -2.25 -1.84 -10.21
N PRO A 60 -2.61 -2.10 -11.46
CA PRO A 60 -1.73 -1.87 -12.60
C PRO A 60 -1.39 -0.40 -12.85
N LYS A 61 -2.36 0.51 -12.65
CA LYS A 61 -2.15 1.96 -12.83
C LYS A 61 -1.16 2.47 -11.79
N THR A 62 -1.38 2.09 -10.54
CA THR A 62 -0.50 2.45 -9.42
C THR A 62 0.91 1.89 -9.63
N LYS A 63 1.06 0.60 -9.96
CA LYS A 63 2.37 -0.02 -10.19
C LYS A 63 3.11 0.62 -11.36
N SER A 64 2.42 0.92 -12.47
CA SER A 64 3.03 1.61 -13.62
C SER A 64 3.49 3.02 -13.26
N MET A 65 2.70 3.76 -12.49
CA MET A 65 3.06 5.10 -12.02
C MET A 65 4.26 5.05 -11.06
N LEU A 66 4.30 4.09 -10.11
CA LEU A 66 5.44 3.89 -9.20
C LEU A 66 6.72 3.58 -9.98
N ASN A 67 6.65 2.70 -10.98
CA ASN A 67 7.78 2.39 -11.88
C ASN A 67 8.28 3.66 -12.59
N ALA A 68 7.39 4.44 -13.20
CA ALA A 68 7.76 5.68 -13.88
C ALA A 68 8.41 6.70 -12.92
N LYS A 69 7.86 6.89 -11.71
CA LYS A 69 8.44 7.74 -10.66
C LYS A 69 9.82 7.23 -10.22
N HIS A 70 9.97 5.92 -10.03
CA HIS A 70 11.24 5.31 -9.65
C HIS A 70 12.34 5.63 -10.69
N ILE A 71 12.01 5.52 -11.98
CA ILE A 71 12.94 5.83 -13.06
C ILE A 71 13.25 7.33 -13.15
N ALA A 72 12.26 8.19 -13.04
CA ALA A 72 12.47 9.64 -13.04
C ALA A 72 13.47 10.06 -11.94
N HIS A 73 13.37 9.47 -10.75
CA HIS A 73 14.28 9.74 -9.63
C HIS A 73 15.60 8.96 -9.69
N PHE A 74 15.73 7.96 -10.57
CA PHE A 74 16.99 7.27 -10.79
C PHE A 74 17.98 8.16 -11.55
N ALA A 75 17.52 8.90 -12.56
CA ALA A 75 18.37 9.79 -13.37
C ALA A 75 18.97 10.96 -12.58
N HIS A 76 18.32 11.41 -11.50
CA HIS A 76 18.78 12.52 -10.67
C HIS A 76 19.85 12.15 -9.63
N GLN A 77 20.19 10.86 -9.44
CA GLN A 77 21.21 10.42 -8.47
C GLN A 77 22.65 10.86 -8.80
N ASN A 78 22.94 11.24 -10.03
CA ASN A 78 24.29 11.65 -10.44
C ASN A 78 24.68 13.06 -9.99
N THR A 79 23.81 13.82 -9.33
CA THR A 79 24.03 15.23 -8.98
C THR A 79 24.07 15.54 -7.47
N SER A 80 23.71 14.60 -6.60
CA SER A 80 23.74 14.83 -5.15
C SER A 80 24.15 13.58 -4.38
N ASN A 81 25.09 13.72 -3.44
CA ASN A 81 25.58 12.68 -2.52
C ASN A 81 24.52 12.21 -1.48
N GLY A 82 23.23 12.34 -1.77
CA GLY A 82 22.13 12.01 -0.87
C GLY A 82 21.33 10.79 -1.33
N ARG A 83 20.95 9.92 -0.35
CA ARG A 83 19.99 8.83 -0.56
C ARG A 83 18.67 9.41 -1.10
N ASN A 84 18.16 8.89 -2.20
CA ASN A 84 16.92 9.38 -2.80
C ASN A 84 15.71 8.91 -1.96
N ARG A 85 15.21 9.81 -1.10
CA ARG A 85 14.13 9.53 -0.16
C ARG A 85 12.80 9.19 -0.84
N VAL A 86 12.56 9.75 -2.04
CA VAL A 86 11.36 9.41 -2.82
C VAL A 86 11.40 7.94 -3.23
N ARG A 87 12.54 7.48 -3.76
CA ARG A 87 12.74 6.06 -4.09
C ARG A 87 12.63 5.14 -2.88
N ASP A 88 13.21 5.54 -1.74
CA ASP A 88 13.06 4.79 -0.49
C ASP A 88 11.58 4.67 -0.08
N THR A 89 10.80 5.75 -0.27
CA THR A 89 9.36 5.75 0.04
C THR A 89 8.57 4.86 -0.90
N ILE A 90 8.90 4.90 -2.21
CA ILE A 90 8.32 4.01 -3.21
C ILE A 90 8.59 2.55 -2.81
N THR A 91 9.85 2.19 -2.53
CA THR A 91 10.24 0.83 -2.15
C THR A 91 9.50 0.36 -0.90
N VAL A 92 9.46 1.18 0.16
CA VAL A 92 8.75 0.83 1.40
C VAL A 92 7.26 0.61 1.16
N PHE A 93 6.62 1.42 0.32
CA PHE A 93 5.20 1.23 0.01
C PHE A 93 4.96 0.02 -0.89
N ASP A 94 5.82 -0.22 -1.87
CA ASP A 94 5.73 -1.36 -2.78
C ASP A 94 5.96 -2.71 -2.08
N GLU A 95 6.83 -2.73 -1.08
CA GLU A 95 7.14 -3.92 -0.28
C GLU A 95 6.13 -4.16 0.85
N ASN A 96 5.82 -3.13 1.63
CA ASN A 96 5.08 -3.25 2.89
C ASN A 96 3.89 -2.28 2.98
N GLY A 97 3.39 -1.82 1.85
CA GLY A 97 2.29 -0.86 1.79
C GLY A 97 0.93 -1.48 2.07
N ALA A 98 0.05 -0.68 2.67
CA ALA A 98 -1.37 -0.95 2.73
C ALA A 98 -2.18 0.32 2.45
N ILE A 99 -3.38 0.15 1.92
CA ILE A 99 -4.30 1.22 1.59
C ILE A 99 -5.36 1.25 2.67
N PHE A 100 -5.35 2.31 3.47
CA PHE A 100 -6.29 2.51 4.56
C PHE A 100 -7.47 3.36 4.06
N VAL A 101 -8.54 2.68 3.67
CA VAL A 101 -9.72 3.31 3.06
C VAL A 101 -10.72 3.68 4.12
N VAL A 102 -11.15 4.95 4.16
CA VAL A 102 -12.17 5.45 5.07
C VAL A 102 -13.22 6.27 4.31
N SER A 103 -14.46 6.25 4.82
CA SER A 103 -15.50 7.13 4.28
C SER A 103 -15.19 8.61 4.54
N GLU A 104 -15.68 9.49 3.67
CA GLU A 104 -15.54 10.96 3.80
C GLU A 104 -16.41 11.56 4.90
N ASP A 105 -17.31 10.78 5.47
CA ASP A 105 -18.19 11.23 6.57
C ASP A 105 -17.44 11.35 7.91
N ALA A 106 -18.15 11.80 8.95
CA ALA A 106 -17.59 12.04 10.28
C ALA A 106 -16.97 10.79 10.91
N ILE A 107 -17.57 9.60 10.68
CA ILE A 107 -17.09 8.33 11.25
C ILE A 107 -15.76 7.93 10.58
N GLY A 108 -15.73 7.90 9.25
CA GLY A 108 -14.49 7.55 8.54
C GLY A 108 -13.38 8.56 8.79
N THR A 109 -13.69 9.85 8.82
CA THR A 109 -12.73 10.91 9.16
C THR A 109 -12.16 10.72 10.57
N GLN A 110 -12.99 10.36 11.56
CA GLN A 110 -12.53 10.07 12.92
C GLN A 110 -11.59 8.86 12.96
N ILE A 111 -11.92 7.78 12.23
CA ILE A 111 -11.07 6.57 12.16
C ILE A 111 -9.71 6.92 11.54
N GLY A 112 -9.69 7.66 10.43
CA GLY A 112 -8.46 8.10 9.79
C GLY A 112 -7.60 9.00 10.68
N ALA A 113 -8.21 9.95 11.38
CA ALA A 113 -7.54 10.82 12.34
C ALA A 113 -6.95 10.03 13.52
N ALA A 114 -7.65 9.00 14.02
CA ALA A 114 -7.17 8.14 15.09
C ALA A 114 -5.91 7.34 14.66
N LEU A 115 -5.83 6.85 13.40
CA LEU A 115 -4.62 6.22 12.87
C LEU A 115 -3.44 7.20 12.89
N VAL A 116 -3.64 8.42 12.39
CA VAL A 116 -2.58 9.46 12.35
C VAL A 116 -2.10 9.81 13.76
N ALA A 117 -3.01 9.82 14.72
CA ALA A 117 -2.72 10.10 16.13
C ALA A 117 -2.12 8.90 16.89
N PHE A 118 -2.04 7.72 16.29
CA PHE A 118 -1.69 6.46 16.98
C PHE A 118 -2.66 6.13 18.13
N ASP A 119 -3.89 6.57 18.00
CA ASP A 119 -4.97 6.27 18.94
C ASP A 119 -5.62 4.93 18.55
N TRP A 120 -4.92 3.86 18.90
CA TRP A 120 -5.33 2.50 18.54
C TRP A 120 -6.67 2.11 19.12
N GLN A 121 -7.00 2.67 20.31
CA GLN A 121 -8.26 2.41 20.97
C GLN A 121 -9.45 2.94 20.14
N ASN A 122 -9.37 4.18 19.68
CA ASN A 122 -10.41 4.77 18.85
C ASN A 122 -10.31 4.31 17.38
N CYS A 123 -9.12 3.99 16.89
CA CYS A 123 -8.95 3.51 15.52
C CYS A 123 -9.51 2.09 15.32
N LEU A 124 -9.20 1.15 16.21
CA LEU A 124 -9.37 -0.29 15.95
C LEU A 124 -10.37 -0.97 16.91
N VAL A 125 -10.55 -0.44 18.14
CA VAL A 125 -11.38 -1.09 19.17
C VAL A 125 -12.76 -0.47 19.25
N ASN A 126 -12.84 0.84 19.56
CA ASN A 126 -14.13 1.53 19.78
C ASN A 126 -14.95 1.67 18.49
N THR A 127 -14.28 1.67 17.34
CA THR A 127 -14.91 1.80 16.02
C THR A 127 -15.06 0.46 15.29
N ARG A 128 -14.79 -0.66 15.98
CA ARG A 128 -14.79 -2.00 15.39
C ARG A 128 -16.05 -2.32 14.59
N GLN A 129 -17.22 -1.86 14.99
CA GLN A 129 -18.50 -2.05 14.30
C GLN A 129 -18.57 -1.34 12.93
N TYR A 130 -17.68 -0.42 12.63
CA TYR A 130 -17.63 0.32 11.37
C TYR A 130 -16.58 -0.22 10.39
N TRP A 131 -15.85 -1.27 10.79
CA TRP A 131 -14.86 -1.90 9.93
C TRP A 131 -15.50 -2.94 9.03
N TYR A 132 -14.96 -3.07 7.83
CA TYR A 132 -15.44 -4.02 6.84
C TYR A 132 -15.48 -5.45 7.38
N HIS A 133 -16.64 -6.05 7.26
CA HIS A 133 -16.89 -7.47 7.45
C HIS A 133 -18.01 -7.90 6.49
N LEU A 134 -18.01 -9.18 6.05
CA LEU A 134 -18.96 -9.67 5.05
C LEU A 134 -20.44 -9.43 5.40
N LEU A 135 -20.77 -9.43 6.70
CA LEU A 135 -22.12 -9.24 7.21
C LEU A 135 -22.37 -7.83 7.77
N GLN A 136 -21.41 -6.90 7.62
CA GLN A 136 -21.52 -5.56 8.17
C GLN A 136 -22.12 -4.60 7.16
N PRO A 137 -23.35 -4.11 7.37
CA PRO A 137 -24.01 -3.20 6.44
C PRO A 137 -23.50 -1.76 6.55
N ASP A 138 -22.95 -1.37 7.71
CA ASP A 138 -22.51 0.00 7.99
C ASP A 138 -20.98 0.10 8.04
N THR A 139 -20.35 -0.18 6.89
CA THR A 139 -18.89 -0.10 6.75
C THR A 139 -18.42 1.32 6.49
N HIS A 140 -17.45 1.81 7.26
CA HIS A 140 -16.78 3.10 7.11
C HIS A 140 -15.26 3.00 6.95
N ALA A 141 -14.68 1.82 7.21
CA ALA A 141 -13.25 1.59 7.07
C ALA A 141 -12.94 0.20 6.50
N LYS A 142 -11.93 0.13 5.64
CA LYS A 142 -11.42 -1.12 5.04
C LYS A 142 -9.94 -0.97 4.75
N VAL A 143 -9.17 -2.06 4.85
CA VAL A 143 -7.77 -2.09 4.45
C VAL A 143 -7.61 -3.02 3.26
N PHE A 144 -6.84 -2.57 2.27
CA PHE A 144 -6.34 -3.41 1.19
C PHE A 144 -4.81 -3.51 1.33
N VAL A 145 -4.27 -4.70 1.28
CA VAL A 145 -2.82 -4.91 1.27
C VAL A 145 -2.31 -4.67 -0.14
N PHE A 146 -1.29 -3.81 -0.26
CA PHE A 146 -0.63 -3.47 -1.52
C PHE A 146 0.77 -4.07 -1.60
N GLY A 147 1.52 -4.04 -0.49
CA GLY A 147 2.91 -4.50 -0.43
C GLY A 147 3.01 -6.01 -0.67
N HIS A 148 3.77 -6.40 -1.70
CA HIS A 148 3.91 -7.82 -2.04
C HIS A 148 4.72 -8.63 -1.02
N ALA A 149 5.73 -8.03 -0.37
CA ALA A 149 6.45 -8.67 0.74
C ALA A 149 5.56 -8.78 1.98
N LEU A 150 4.67 -7.80 2.23
CA LEU A 150 3.68 -7.90 3.30
C LEU A 150 2.69 -9.06 3.06
N LEU A 151 2.24 -9.26 1.81
CA LEU A 151 1.40 -10.40 1.44
C LEU A 151 2.12 -11.74 1.70
N GLU A 152 3.40 -11.84 1.35
CA GLU A 152 4.22 -13.02 1.64
C GLU A 152 4.34 -13.27 3.15
N GLN A 153 4.61 -12.23 3.95
CA GLN A 153 4.71 -12.33 5.41
C GLN A 153 3.38 -12.73 6.06
N LEU A 154 2.24 -12.39 5.46
CA LEU A 154 0.91 -12.78 5.95
C LEU A 154 0.59 -14.27 5.79
N ILE A 155 1.41 -15.07 5.10
CA ILE A 155 1.30 -16.53 5.08
C ILE A 155 1.66 -17.14 6.45
N SER A 156 2.64 -16.55 7.14
CA SER A 156 3.06 -16.94 8.49
C SER A 156 3.20 -15.70 9.36
N PRO A 157 2.08 -15.07 9.72
CA PRO A 157 2.11 -13.76 10.33
C PRO A 157 2.56 -13.80 11.79
N TYR A 158 3.15 -12.70 12.25
CA TYR A 158 3.51 -12.48 13.65
C TYR A 158 2.90 -11.16 14.12
N LYS A 159 2.58 -11.07 15.41
CA LYS A 159 1.76 -9.99 15.99
C LYS A 159 2.27 -8.57 15.68
N SER A 160 3.59 -8.37 15.63
CA SER A 160 4.20 -7.07 15.36
C SER A 160 4.39 -6.75 13.88
N LEU A 161 3.82 -7.54 12.96
CA LEU A 161 3.84 -7.26 11.55
C LEU A 161 3.15 -5.92 11.26
N CYS A 162 3.88 -4.99 10.64
CA CYS A 162 3.45 -3.61 10.47
C CYS A 162 3.43 -3.21 8.99
N ALA A 163 2.30 -2.72 8.52
CA ALA A 163 2.17 -2.09 7.22
C ALA A 163 2.54 -0.60 7.28
N HIS A 164 2.90 -0.04 6.12
CA HIS A 164 3.09 1.39 5.90
C HIS A 164 1.90 1.91 5.08
N THR A 165 0.99 2.66 5.71
CA THR A 165 -0.29 2.97 5.09
C THR A 165 -0.35 4.36 4.48
N LEU A 166 -1.10 4.46 3.38
CA LEU A 166 -1.65 5.69 2.85
C LEU A 166 -3.15 5.70 3.11
N ILE A 167 -3.67 6.81 3.66
CA ILE A 167 -5.10 6.97 3.93
C ILE A 167 -5.77 7.47 2.65
N VAL A 168 -6.84 6.77 2.24
CA VAL A 168 -7.67 7.12 1.09
C VAL A 168 -9.08 7.40 1.57
N HIS A 169 -9.58 8.59 1.29
CA HIS A 169 -10.96 8.98 1.57
C HIS A 169 -11.85 8.67 0.38
N VAL A 170 -13.01 8.06 0.64
CA VAL A 170 -13.98 7.66 -0.39
C VAL A 170 -15.40 8.01 0.03
N PRO A 171 -16.31 8.29 -0.91
CA PRO A 171 -17.74 8.41 -0.60
C PRO A 171 -18.25 7.11 0.04
N LYS A 172 -19.21 7.21 0.98
CA LYS A 172 -19.81 6.06 1.68
C LYS A 172 -20.28 4.95 0.73
N ALA A 173 -20.86 5.31 -0.42
CA ALA A 173 -21.32 4.38 -1.45
C ALA A 173 -20.21 3.48 -2.03
N PHE A 174 -18.93 3.81 -1.83
CA PHE A 174 -17.82 2.93 -2.21
C PHE A 174 -17.90 1.55 -1.56
N PHE A 175 -18.33 1.49 -0.31
CA PHE A 175 -18.38 0.22 0.44
C PHE A 175 -19.53 -0.69 -0.01
N GLU A 176 -20.48 -0.17 -0.79
CA GLU A 176 -21.60 -0.91 -1.40
C GLU A 176 -21.20 -1.55 -2.75
N LEU A 177 -20.08 -1.13 -3.33
CA LEU A 177 -19.57 -1.68 -4.58
C LEU A 177 -19.11 -3.13 -4.40
N SER A 178 -19.17 -3.90 -5.48
CA SER A 178 -18.55 -5.24 -5.52
C SER A 178 -17.02 -5.13 -5.31
N GLN A 179 -16.39 -6.18 -4.79
CA GLN A 179 -14.94 -6.16 -4.55
C GLN A 179 -14.11 -5.84 -5.81
N PRO A 180 -14.42 -6.36 -7.02
CA PRO A 180 -13.71 -5.97 -8.24
C PRO A 180 -13.85 -4.48 -8.56
N GLU A 181 -15.03 -3.88 -8.35
CA GLU A 181 -15.26 -2.45 -8.57
C GLU A 181 -14.52 -1.59 -7.55
N GLN A 182 -14.50 -2.02 -6.27
CA GLN A 182 -13.69 -1.37 -5.23
C GLN A 182 -12.21 -1.35 -5.61
N LEU A 183 -11.65 -2.50 -6.01
CA LEU A 183 -10.24 -2.61 -6.40
C LEU A 183 -9.90 -1.72 -7.60
N LYS A 184 -10.73 -1.73 -8.63
CA LYS A 184 -10.56 -0.85 -9.80
C LYS A 184 -10.58 0.63 -9.40
N ARG A 185 -11.55 1.02 -8.56
CA ARG A 185 -11.69 2.40 -8.10
C ARG A 185 -10.51 2.83 -7.23
N ILE A 186 -10.06 1.95 -6.34
CA ILE A 186 -8.89 2.22 -5.48
C ILE A 186 -7.62 2.36 -6.30
N ASP A 187 -7.39 1.55 -7.33
CA ASP A 187 -6.21 1.69 -8.19
C ASP A 187 -6.16 3.08 -8.85
N GLU A 188 -7.31 3.60 -9.29
CA GLU A 188 -7.41 4.95 -9.87
C GLU A 188 -7.10 6.06 -8.85
N ILE A 189 -7.73 5.99 -7.68
CA ILE A 189 -7.55 6.98 -6.62
C ILE A 189 -6.11 6.95 -6.10
N LEU A 190 -5.60 5.75 -5.80
CA LEU A 190 -4.26 5.55 -5.26
C LEU A 190 -3.17 6.02 -6.23
N CYS A 191 -3.32 5.73 -7.52
CA CYS A 191 -2.39 6.20 -8.56
C CYS A 191 -2.27 7.73 -8.54
N ASN A 192 -3.38 8.45 -8.52
CA ASN A 192 -3.38 9.90 -8.47
C ASN A 192 -2.82 10.43 -7.15
N GLN A 193 -3.28 9.91 -6.02
CA GLN A 193 -2.85 10.36 -4.70
C GLN A 193 -1.35 10.11 -4.46
N LEU A 194 -0.82 8.94 -4.85
CA LEU A 194 0.61 8.66 -4.76
C LEU A 194 1.43 9.50 -5.73
N ASN A 195 0.92 9.78 -6.93
CA ASN A 195 1.61 10.68 -7.85
C ASN A 195 1.83 12.07 -7.23
N ASP A 196 0.84 12.61 -6.53
CA ASP A 196 0.93 13.91 -5.86
C ASP A 196 1.73 13.83 -4.54
N PHE A 197 1.68 12.70 -3.85
CA PHE A 197 2.39 12.46 -2.59
C PHE A 197 3.90 12.26 -2.77
N LEU A 198 4.31 11.56 -3.84
CA LEU A 198 5.71 11.21 -4.12
C LEU A 198 6.45 12.36 -4.79
N VAL A 199 6.69 13.41 -4.04
CA VAL A 199 7.43 14.62 -4.43
C VAL A 199 8.69 14.79 -3.63
N GLU A 200 9.56 15.74 -4.03
CA GLU A 200 10.79 16.03 -3.30
C GLU A 200 10.50 16.37 -1.82
N GLY A 201 11.29 15.79 -0.93
CA GLY A 201 11.12 15.96 0.52
C GLY A 201 10.27 14.87 1.19
N VAL A 202 9.54 14.03 0.42
CA VAL A 202 8.84 12.89 1.01
C VAL A 202 9.82 11.87 1.55
N THR A 203 9.42 11.20 2.63
CA THR A 203 10.19 10.10 3.25
C THR A 203 9.23 8.99 3.69
N PRO A 204 9.70 7.75 3.92
CA PRO A 204 8.86 6.67 4.45
C PRO A 204 8.11 7.01 5.74
N LYS A 205 8.61 8.01 6.51
CA LYS A 205 7.95 8.47 7.76
C LYS A 205 6.61 9.19 7.53
N HIS A 206 6.30 9.58 6.29
CA HIS A 206 5.02 10.19 5.94
C HIS A 206 3.94 9.12 5.66
N LEU A 207 4.33 7.86 5.54
CA LEU A 207 3.40 6.74 5.56
C LEU A 207 3.06 6.39 7.01
N HIS A 208 1.79 6.10 7.29
CA HIS A 208 1.34 5.82 8.65
C HIS A 208 1.56 4.33 8.97
N PRO A 209 2.30 3.98 10.05
CA PRO A 209 2.43 2.59 10.44
C PRO A 209 1.10 2.03 10.93
N LEU A 210 0.78 0.79 10.55
CA LEU A 210 -0.41 0.07 10.97
C LEU A 210 -0.02 -1.36 11.34
N PRO A 211 -0.14 -1.77 12.62
CA PRO A 211 -0.06 -3.18 12.99
C PRO A 211 -1.16 -3.96 12.27
N ILE A 212 -0.79 -4.70 11.22
CA ILE A 212 -1.78 -5.22 10.26
C ILE A 212 -2.73 -6.25 10.89
N LEU A 213 -2.25 -7.04 11.84
CA LEU A 213 -3.10 -8.00 12.55
C LEU A 213 -4.03 -7.34 13.58
N GLY A 214 -3.83 -6.05 13.87
CA GLY A 214 -4.75 -5.24 14.68
C GLY A 214 -5.99 -4.78 13.91
N VAL A 215 -5.97 -4.83 12.58
CA VAL A 215 -7.14 -4.45 11.78
C VAL A 215 -8.32 -5.36 12.14
N PRO A 216 -9.48 -4.81 12.51
CA PRO A 216 -10.64 -5.61 12.88
C PRO A 216 -10.97 -6.67 11.82
N HIS A 217 -11.21 -7.90 12.27
CA HIS A 217 -11.54 -9.06 11.43
C HIS A 217 -10.40 -9.63 10.57
N PHE A 218 -9.18 -9.07 10.62
CA PHE A 218 -8.03 -9.65 9.90
C PHE A 218 -7.39 -10.82 10.66
N TRP A 219 -7.59 -10.87 11.98
CA TRP A 219 -7.01 -11.87 12.86
C TRP A 219 -7.94 -12.15 14.04
N ASP A 220 -7.58 -13.11 14.89
CA ASP A 220 -8.24 -13.31 16.19
C ASP A 220 -7.86 -12.18 17.16
N ASN A 221 -8.49 -11.05 16.98
CA ASN A 221 -8.24 -9.79 17.69
C ASN A 221 -9.52 -9.17 18.27
N ALA A 222 -10.54 -10.00 18.53
CA ALA A 222 -11.81 -9.51 19.09
C ALA A 222 -11.67 -9.09 20.56
N ASP A 223 -10.75 -9.73 21.31
CA ASP A 223 -10.49 -9.37 22.70
C ASP A 223 -9.69 -8.05 22.78
N PRO A 224 -10.19 -7.03 23.50
CA PRO A 224 -9.48 -5.76 23.70
C PRO A 224 -8.07 -5.91 24.29
N SER A 225 -7.77 -7.00 25.03
CA SER A 225 -6.45 -7.28 25.57
C SER A 225 -5.38 -7.45 24.47
N PHE A 226 -5.78 -7.86 23.26
CA PHE A 226 -4.91 -7.94 22.10
C PHE A 226 -4.18 -6.60 21.84
N TYR A 227 -4.86 -5.47 22.07
CA TYR A 227 -4.37 -4.13 21.78
C TYR A 227 -3.56 -3.49 22.93
N GLN A 228 -3.42 -4.19 24.07
CA GLN A 228 -2.65 -3.71 25.23
C GLN A 228 -1.13 -3.88 25.08
N ASP A 229 -0.67 -4.58 24.03
CA ASP A 229 0.72 -4.80 23.75
C ASP A 229 1.40 -3.50 23.24
N ALA A 230 2.07 -2.79 24.13
CA ALA A 230 2.73 -1.52 23.83
C ALA A 230 3.95 -1.64 22.90
N PHE A 231 4.49 -2.84 22.65
CA PHE A 231 5.53 -3.05 21.64
C PHE A 231 4.95 -3.04 20.23
N VAL A 232 3.71 -3.43 20.08
CA VAL A 232 2.97 -3.49 18.80
C VAL A 232 2.20 -2.19 18.61
N PHE A 233 1.33 -1.86 19.56
CA PHE A 233 0.44 -0.69 19.53
C PHE A 233 1.09 0.49 20.25
N ARG A 234 2.19 0.98 19.67
CA ARG A 234 3.00 2.06 20.25
C ARG A 234 2.25 3.39 20.20
N ALA A 235 2.40 4.19 21.25
CA ALA A 235 2.00 5.59 21.20
C ALA A 235 2.84 6.35 20.17
N GLY A 236 2.24 7.31 19.48
CA GLY A 236 2.94 8.20 18.57
C GLY A 236 4.06 8.97 19.28
N ARG A 237 5.10 9.32 18.54
CA ARG A 237 6.18 10.15 19.09
C ARG A 237 5.59 11.51 19.50
N GLN A 238 5.58 11.82 20.78
CA GLN A 238 5.28 13.17 21.24
C GLN A 238 6.32 14.11 20.62
N LYS A 239 5.87 15.13 19.88
CA LYS A 239 6.74 16.24 19.51
C LYS A 239 7.15 16.88 20.83
N GLN A 240 8.44 16.76 21.22
CA GLN A 240 8.97 17.58 22.30
C GLN A 240 8.69 19.04 21.91
N ALA A 241 7.88 19.71 22.72
CA ALA A 241 7.74 21.16 22.61
C ALA A 241 9.16 21.73 22.76
N LYS A 242 9.67 22.39 21.72
CA LYS A 242 10.88 23.19 21.85
C LYS A 242 10.53 24.27 22.88
N THR A 243 11.05 24.12 24.09
CA THR A 243 11.08 25.20 25.07
C THR A 243 11.96 26.29 24.45
N THR A 244 11.32 27.38 24.08
CA THR A 244 11.97 28.64 23.66
C THR A 244 12.62 29.32 24.86
#